data_9282d3d4741de139558736b8bc4e24b2
#
_entry.id   9282d3d4741de139558736b8bc4e24b2
#
_cell.length_a   1.000
_cell.length_b   1.000
_cell.length_c   1.000
_cell.angle_alpha   90.00
_cell.angle_beta   90.00
_cell.angle_gamma   90.00
#
_symmetry.space_group_name_H-M   'P 1'
#
loop_
_entity.id
_entity.type
_entity.pdbx_description
1 polymer ?
#
loop_
_entity_poly.entity_id
_entity_poly.type
_entity_poly.pdbx_seq_one_letter_code
_entity_poly.pdbx_strand_id
1 'polypeptide(L)'
;MDVNGAPPSGGSTFKNTISKEDFAALLAQSKPGDTPSSNSSRAAVLNAESWLKDSSSGSGRFIALPLSMILLRKSKAKLSLNELLVLAYIHGFQRRDPLKGCRSNAKTIAEVLGISSSALSKRLQKLKSFALIEKEGHGEEVTYRVDEARWAELCGVEFVNAGALHEWTSHGTFCRIPFWTVRDNKLSALDKVLFGYIFSFFSAKEPKPFRVSTQNAADQLAVSKSKLRASLEKLVGLSLVVKTVVSPRTPAEYDVNPQACMEHGTKNL
;
A
#
# COMPACT_ATOMS: atom_id res chain seq x y z
N MET A 1 -26.37 -31.40 43.88
CA MET A 1 -26.95 -31.64 42.53
C MET A 1 -26.17 -30.76 41.58
N ASP A 2 -25.17 -31.38 40.98
CA ASP A 2 -24.28 -30.74 40.01
C ASP A 2 -24.98 -30.67 38.66
N VAL A 3 -24.88 -29.51 37.98
CA VAL A 3 -25.11 -29.41 36.53
C VAL A 3 -23.98 -28.56 35.91
N ASN A 4 -22.91 -29.24 35.53
CA ASN A 4 -21.90 -28.74 34.62
C ASN A 4 -22.47 -28.73 33.19
N GLY A 5 -22.60 -27.55 32.61
CA GLY A 5 -22.88 -27.36 31.19
C GLY A 5 -21.73 -26.60 30.52
N ALA A 6 -20.82 -27.33 29.90
CA ALA A 6 -19.78 -26.73 29.04
C ALA A 6 -20.39 -26.28 27.70
N PRO A 7 -20.01 -25.12 27.14
CA PRO A 7 -20.45 -24.68 25.82
C PRO A 7 -19.66 -25.43 24.72
N PRO A 8 -20.27 -25.67 23.55
CA PRO A 8 -19.62 -26.38 22.45
C PRO A 8 -18.58 -25.52 21.77
N SER A 9 -17.35 -26.01 21.75
CA SER A 9 -16.24 -25.51 20.96
C SER A 9 -16.42 -25.94 19.50
N GLY A 10 -16.95 -25.05 18.68
CA GLY A 10 -17.10 -25.22 17.25
C GLY A 10 -16.51 -24.05 16.47
N GLY A 11 -15.22 -23.81 16.62
CA GLY A 11 -14.49 -22.84 15.82
C GLY A 11 -13.85 -23.53 14.61
N SER A 12 -14.54 -23.53 13.46
CA SER A 12 -13.97 -23.90 12.17
C SER A 12 -12.93 -22.85 11.76
N THR A 13 -11.67 -23.09 12.10
CA THR A 13 -10.53 -22.35 11.58
C THR A 13 -10.27 -22.78 10.15
N PHE A 14 -10.73 -22.00 9.18
CA PHE A 14 -10.27 -22.13 7.79
C PHE A 14 -8.78 -21.83 7.73
N LYS A 15 -7.97 -22.89 7.69
CA LYS A 15 -6.53 -22.80 7.44
C LYS A 15 -6.29 -22.66 5.95
N ASN A 16 -6.38 -21.45 5.38
CA ASN A 16 -5.83 -21.14 4.06
C ASN A 16 -4.32 -20.89 4.16
N THR A 17 -3.58 -21.88 4.64
CA THR A 17 -2.12 -21.85 4.65
C THR A 17 -1.67 -22.88 3.62
N ILE A 18 -1.26 -22.41 2.45
CA ILE A 18 -0.64 -23.26 1.43
C ILE A 18 0.81 -23.47 1.86
N SER A 19 1.27 -24.73 1.96
CA SER A 19 2.69 -25.03 2.25
C SER A 19 3.55 -24.64 1.04
N LYS A 20 4.86 -24.52 1.25
CA LYS A 20 5.80 -24.24 0.16
C LYS A 20 5.83 -25.40 -0.84
N GLU A 21 5.62 -26.61 -0.34
CA GLU A 21 5.50 -27.83 -1.13
C GLU A 21 4.21 -27.84 -1.95
N ASP A 22 3.08 -27.38 -1.38
CA ASP A 22 1.80 -27.28 -2.09
C ASP A 22 1.88 -26.19 -3.18
N PHE A 23 2.56 -25.08 -2.91
CA PHE A 23 2.80 -24.04 -3.91
C PHE A 23 3.77 -24.51 -5.01
N ALA A 24 4.84 -25.23 -4.64
CA ALA A 24 5.75 -25.89 -5.58
C ALA A 24 5.05 -27.01 -6.35
N ALA A 25 4.14 -27.75 -5.71
CA ALA A 25 3.31 -28.76 -6.37
C ALA A 25 2.27 -28.14 -7.34
N LEU A 26 1.68 -27.00 -6.99
CA LEU A 26 0.83 -26.21 -7.89
C LEU A 26 1.60 -25.70 -9.12
N LEU A 27 2.86 -25.28 -8.91
CA LEU A 27 3.78 -24.90 -9.98
C LEU A 27 4.31 -26.12 -10.77
N ALA A 28 4.49 -27.29 -10.10
CA ALA A 28 5.00 -28.51 -10.71
C ALA A 28 3.91 -29.35 -11.41
N GLN A 29 2.63 -29.17 -11.08
CA GLN A 29 1.51 -29.76 -11.82
C GLN A 29 1.35 -29.22 -13.23
N SER A 30 2.13 -28.23 -13.63
CA SER A 30 2.30 -27.75 -15.00
C SER A 30 3.43 -28.48 -15.74
N LYS A 31 3.50 -29.84 -15.67
CA LYS A 31 4.44 -30.61 -16.52
C LYS A 31 3.98 -30.58 -17.98
N PRO A 32 4.94 -30.47 -18.94
CA PRO A 32 4.62 -30.43 -20.35
C PRO A 32 4.19 -31.84 -20.83
N GLY A 33 2.93 -31.97 -21.14
CA GLY A 33 2.37 -33.14 -21.81
C GLY A 33 1.07 -33.60 -21.20
N ASP A 34 0.01 -32.85 -21.36
CA ASP A 34 -1.35 -33.29 -21.64
C ASP A 34 -2.35 -32.13 -21.46
N THR A 35 -3.09 -31.86 -22.54
CA THR A 35 -4.32 -31.05 -22.69
C THR A 35 -4.17 -29.51 -22.86
N PRO A 36 -5.02 -28.91 -23.71
CA PRO A 36 -4.98 -27.47 -24.06
C PRO A 36 -5.28 -26.49 -22.91
N SER A 37 -5.60 -26.96 -21.71
CA SER A 37 -5.92 -26.12 -20.55
C SER A 37 -4.70 -25.58 -19.80
N SER A 38 -3.53 -26.23 -19.88
CA SER A 38 -2.32 -25.85 -19.15
C SER A 38 -1.61 -24.61 -19.73
N ASN A 39 -1.67 -24.42 -21.03
CA ASN A 39 -1.12 -23.25 -21.69
C ASN A 39 -1.94 -21.97 -21.40
N SER A 40 -3.24 -22.11 -21.21
CA SER A 40 -4.11 -20.98 -20.86
C SER A 40 -3.81 -20.44 -19.45
N SER A 41 -3.58 -21.32 -18.48
CA SER A 41 -3.27 -20.89 -17.09
C SER A 41 -1.92 -20.20 -16.98
N ARG A 42 -0.89 -20.71 -17.66
CA ARG A 42 0.45 -20.11 -17.68
C ARG A 42 0.45 -18.77 -18.41
N ALA A 43 -0.25 -18.66 -19.51
CA ALA A 43 -0.43 -17.40 -20.24
C ALA A 43 -1.19 -16.39 -19.41
N ALA A 44 -2.21 -16.81 -18.65
CA ALA A 44 -2.96 -15.93 -17.73
C ALA A 44 -2.07 -15.38 -16.60
N VAL A 45 -1.23 -16.23 -15.99
CA VAL A 45 -0.30 -15.78 -14.94
C VAL A 45 0.73 -14.79 -15.48
N LEU A 46 1.34 -15.09 -16.64
CA LEU A 46 2.29 -14.17 -17.29
C LEU A 46 1.63 -12.85 -17.69
N ASN A 47 0.38 -12.88 -18.12
CA ASN A 47 -0.38 -11.68 -18.44
C ASN A 47 -0.69 -10.86 -17.17
N ALA A 48 -1.04 -11.51 -16.07
CA ALA A 48 -1.29 -10.85 -14.80
C ALA A 48 -0.01 -10.21 -14.21
N GLU A 49 1.14 -10.87 -14.30
CA GLU A 49 2.41 -10.30 -13.88
C GLU A 49 2.81 -9.11 -14.75
N SER A 50 2.63 -9.21 -16.07
CA SER A 50 2.86 -8.10 -17.00
C SER A 50 1.94 -6.94 -16.68
N TRP A 51 0.64 -7.17 -16.46
CA TRP A 51 -0.31 -6.15 -16.08
C TRP A 51 0.08 -5.44 -14.77
N LEU A 52 0.54 -6.19 -13.75
CA LEU A 52 1.02 -5.59 -12.50
C LEU A 52 2.28 -4.76 -12.70
N LYS A 53 3.25 -5.24 -13.49
CA LYS A 53 4.47 -4.51 -13.83
C LYS A 53 4.13 -3.24 -14.60
N ASP A 54 3.26 -3.32 -15.59
CA ASP A 54 2.78 -2.16 -16.35
C ASP A 54 1.98 -1.19 -15.48
N SER A 55 1.22 -1.70 -14.53
CA SER A 55 0.50 -0.89 -13.55
C SER A 55 1.44 -0.19 -12.56
N SER A 56 2.68 -0.65 -12.41
CA SER A 56 3.69 -0.09 -11.51
C SER A 56 4.77 0.75 -12.21
N SER A 57 5.01 0.54 -13.51
CA SER A 57 6.13 1.13 -14.23
C SER A 57 5.83 2.47 -14.90
N GLY A 58 4.56 2.78 -15.17
CA GLY A 58 4.15 4.03 -15.79
C GLY A 58 4.14 5.20 -14.81
N SER A 59 4.60 6.38 -15.26
CA SER A 59 4.55 7.61 -14.47
C SER A 59 3.10 7.97 -14.13
N GLY A 60 2.67 7.73 -12.91
CA GLY A 60 1.33 8.07 -12.43
C GLY A 60 0.42 6.90 -12.10
N ARG A 61 0.90 5.66 -12.17
CA ARG A 61 0.08 4.48 -11.88
C ARG A 61 0.12 4.01 -10.41
N PHE A 62 0.91 4.66 -9.57
CA PHE A 62 0.95 4.39 -8.13
C PHE A 62 1.24 5.66 -7.33
N ILE A 63 0.84 5.65 -6.07
CA ILE A 63 1.24 6.63 -5.08
C ILE A 63 2.50 6.12 -4.38
N ALA A 64 3.58 6.89 -4.45
CA ALA A 64 4.78 6.63 -3.66
C ALA A 64 4.61 7.28 -2.29
N LEU A 65 4.36 6.49 -1.26
CA LEU A 65 4.29 6.96 0.12
C LEU A 65 5.65 6.69 0.80
N PRO A 66 6.48 7.71 1.03
CA PRO A 66 7.74 7.55 1.76
C PRO A 66 7.49 7.05 3.18
N LEU A 67 8.28 6.08 3.67
CA LEU A 67 8.15 5.60 5.05
C LEU A 67 8.47 6.70 6.07
N SER A 68 9.35 7.65 5.73
CA SER A 68 9.60 8.85 6.53
C SER A 68 8.34 9.70 6.74
N MET A 69 7.42 9.75 5.76
CA MET A 69 6.14 10.46 5.89
C MET A 69 5.22 9.84 6.95
N ILE A 70 5.38 8.54 7.23
CA ILE A 70 4.60 7.85 8.28
C ILE A 70 4.93 8.39 9.69
N LEU A 71 6.10 8.97 9.88
CA LEU A 71 6.48 9.61 11.15
C LEU A 71 5.50 10.74 11.53
N LEU A 72 4.86 11.40 10.56
CA LEU A 72 3.82 12.40 10.81
C LEU A 72 2.62 11.85 11.62
N ARG A 73 2.41 10.53 11.65
CA ARG A 73 1.41 9.89 12.50
C ARG A 73 1.76 9.96 13.99
N LYS A 74 3.07 9.93 14.29
CA LYS A 74 3.60 10.02 15.66
C LYS A 74 3.91 11.45 16.07
N SER A 75 3.92 12.40 15.14
CA SER A 75 4.19 13.82 15.36
C SER A 75 2.99 14.55 15.99
N LYS A 76 3.17 15.83 16.27
CA LYS A 76 2.09 16.72 16.75
C LYS A 76 0.91 16.79 15.75
N ALA A 77 1.16 16.57 14.47
CA ALA A 77 0.13 16.60 13.43
C ALA A 77 -0.84 15.39 13.51
N LYS A 78 -0.40 14.25 14.08
CA LYS A 78 -1.20 13.02 14.25
C LYS A 78 -2.01 12.69 12.99
N LEU A 79 -1.36 12.68 11.82
CA LEU A 79 -2.04 12.43 10.55
C LEU A 79 -2.53 10.99 10.46
N SER A 80 -3.74 10.82 9.96
CA SER A 80 -4.26 9.51 9.58
C SER A 80 -3.61 9.02 8.28
N LEU A 81 -3.69 7.70 8.00
CA LEU A 81 -3.19 7.15 6.73
C LEU A 81 -3.92 7.76 5.51
N ASN A 82 -5.18 8.15 5.67
CA ASN A 82 -5.91 8.83 4.61
C ASN A 82 -5.34 10.21 4.28
N GLU A 83 -4.90 10.97 5.26
CA GLU A 83 -4.24 12.28 5.06
C GLU A 83 -2.85 12.09 4.45
N LEU A 84 -2.13 11.05 4.88
CA LEU A 84 -0.83 10.70 4.28
C LEU A 84 -0.96 10.30 2.81
N LEU A 85 -2.03 9.59 2.41
CA LEU A 85 -2.27 9.27 1.00
C LEU A 85 -2.47 10.53 0.14
N VAL A 86 -3.21 11.54 0.65
CA VAL A 86 -3.36 12.83 -0.03
C VAL A 86 -2.02 13.55 -0.13
N LEU A 87 -1.27 13.62 0.97
CA LEU A 87 0.04 14.27 1.02
C LEU A 87 1.03 13.59 0.07
N ALA A 88 1.09 12.25 0.07
CA ALA A 88 1.96 11.47 -0.81
C ALA A 88 1.59 11.62 -2.29
N TYR A 89 0.29 11.74 -2.61
CA TYR A 89 -0.16 12.02 -3.96
C TYR A 89 0.38 13.38 -4.46
N ILE A 90 0.22 14.45 -3.67
CA ILE A 90 0.72 15.79 -4.00
C ILE A 90 2.25 15.77 -4.13
N HIS A 91 2.94 15.16 -3.17
CA HIS A 91 4.39 15.05 -3.17
C HIS A 91 4.93 14.28 -4.39
N GLY A 92 4.22 13.25 -4.84
CA GLY A 92 4.59 12.50 -6.03
C GLY A 92 4.65 13.33 -7.31
N PHE A 93 3.81 14.37 -7.44
CA PHE A 93 3.89 15.34 -8.54
C PHE A 93 5.06 16.30 -8.36
N GLN A 94 5.25 16.83 -7.15
CA GLN A 94 6.36 17.73 -6.84
C GLN A 94 7.72 17.07 -7.08
N ARG A 95 7.87 15.78 -6.75
CA ARG A 95 9.10 15.03 -7.05
C ARG A 95 9.38 14.89 -8.54
N ARG A 96 8.36 14.77 -9.37
CA ARG A 96 8.50 14.69 -10.83
C ARG A 96 8.88 16.02 -11.46
N ASP A 97 8.25 17.09 -11.02
CA ASP A 97 8.48 18.45 -11.50
C ASP A 97 8.41 19.42 -10.31
N PRO A 98 9.56 19.68 -9.64
CA PRO A 98 9.60 20.56 -8.48
C PRO A 98 9.11 21.98 -8.76
N LEU A 99 9.27 22.46 -10.00
CA LEU A 99 8.83 23.80 -10.40
C LEU A 99 7.30 23.87 -10.57
N LYS A 100 6.70 22.82 -11.09
CA LYS A 100 5.26 22.81 -11.38
C LYS A 100 4.39 22.38 -10.21
N GLY A 101 4.90 21.50 -9.32
CA GLY A 101 4.11 20.93 -8.23
C GLY A 101 2.91 20.11 -8.73
N CYS A 102 1.89 19.93 -7.88
CA CYS A 102 0.67 19.20 -8.22
C CYS A 102 -0.40 20.17 -8.80
N ARG A 103 -0.49 20.22 -10.12
CA ARG A 103 -1.48 21.00 -10.87
C ARG A 103 -2.76 20.19 -11.10
N SER A 104 -3.39 19.75 -10.04
CA SER A 104 -4.65 19.01 -10.12
C SER A 104 -5.69 19.72 -9.27
N ASN A 105 -6.86 19.99 -9.85
CA ASN A 105 -7.96 20.53 -9.06
C ASN A 105 -8.45 19.50 -8.02
N ALA A 106 -9.17 19.98 -7.01
CA ALA A 106 -9.64 19.12 -5.93
C ALA A 106 -10.57 17.99 -6.41
N LYS A 107 -11.35 18.22 -7.47
CA LYS A 107 -12.23 17.18 -8.05
C LYS A 107 -11.41 16.02 -8.60
N THR A 108 -10.40 16.31 -9.42
CA THR A 108 -9.50 15.29 -9.99
C THR A 108 -8.76 14.52 -8.90
N ILE A 109 -8.26 15.20 -7.85
CA ILE A 109 -7.60 14.53 -6.72
C ILE A 109 -8.58 13.59 -6.01
N ALA A 110 -9.82 14.03 -5.78
CA ALA A 110 -10.85 13.21 -5.13
C ALA A 110 -11.18 11.95 -5.95
N GLU A 111 -11.37 12.12 -7.27
CA GLU A 111 -11.63 11.03 -8.21
C GLU A 111 -10.51 10.00 -8.23
N VAL A 112 -9.25 10.46 -8.33
CA VAL A 112 -8.08 9.56 -8.33
C VAL A 112 -7.97 8.80 -7.01
N LEU A 113 -8.24 9.46 -5.89
CA LEU A 113 -8.15 8.85 -4.56
C LEU A 113 -9.39 8.03 -4.18
N GLY A 114 -10.44 8.03 -5.02
CA GLY A 114 -11.68 7.32 -4.75
C GLY A 114 -12.40 7.83 -3.49
N ILE A 115 -12.38 9.14 -3.25
CA ILE A 115 -12.98 9.78 -2.07
C ILE A 115 -13.92 10.90 -2.48
N SER A 116 -14.87 11.26 -1.60
CA SER A 116 -15.73 12.40 -1.85
C SER A 116 -14.98 13.73 -1.78
N SER A 117 -15.45 14.72 -2.54
CA SER A 117 -14.88 16.08 -2.52
C SER A 117 -14.89 16.69 -1.10
N SER A 118 -15.92 16.41 -0.31
CA SER A 118 -16.01 16.87 1.09
C SER A 118 -14.95 16.21 1.97
N ALA A 119 -14.70 14.90 1.79
CA ALA A 119 -13.64 14.20 2.51
C ALA A 119 -12.25 14.71 2.13
N LEU A 120 -12.01 14.98 0.83
CA LEU A 120 -10.76 15.59 0.38
C LEU A 120 -10.60 17.00 0.97
N SER A 121 -11.63 17.84 0.92
CA SER A 121 -11.58 19.20 1.47
C SER A 121 -11.17 19.21 2.94
N LYS A 122 -11.76 18.35 3.77
CA LYS A 122 -11.37 18.19 5.18
C LYS A 122 -9.90 17.79 5.36
N ARG A 123 -9.40 16.87 4.53
CA ARG A 123 -8.00 16.42 4.58
C ARG A 123 -7.05 17.53 4.15
N LEU A 124 -7.34 18.22 3.04
CA LEU A 124 -6.54 19.36 2.59
C LEU A 124 -6.53 20.49 3.63
N GLN A 125 -7.66 20.77 4.27
CA GLN A 125 -7.75 21.76 5.33
C GLN A 125 -6.88 21.38 6.53
N LYS A 126 -6.88 20.11 6.94
CA LYS A 126 -6.01 19.64 8.01
C LYS A 126 -4.54 19.71 7.63
N LEU A 127 -4.16 19.31 6.42
CA LEU A 127 -2.77 19.43 5.95
C LEU A 127 -2.31 20.90 5.94
N LYS A 128 -3.18 21.83 5.53
CA LYS A 128 -2.92 23.27 5.57
C LYS A 128 -2.78 23.80 7.00
N SER A 129 -3.59 23.34 7.94
CA SER A 129 -3.52 23.81 9.35
C SER A 129 -2.20 23.47 10.03
N PHE A 130 -1.46 22.49 9.50
CA PHE A 130 -0.10 22.15 9.92
C PHE A 130 0.97 22.75 9.00
N ALA A 131 0.59 23.59 8.03
CA ALA A 131 1.48 24.14 7.01
C ALA A 131 2.26 23.08 6.21
N LEU A 132 1.70 21.87 6.06
CA LEU A 132 2.32 20.78 5.30
C LEU A 132 2.11 20.91 3.80
N ILE A 133 1.12 21.68 3.38
CA ILE A 133 0.86 22.00 1.97
C ILE A 133 0.56 23.48 1.79
N GLU A 134 1.05 24.01 0.70
CA GLU A 134 0.69 25.31 0.15
C GLU A 134 -0.28 25.13 -1.00
N LYS A 135 -1.17 26.11 -1.19
CA LYS A 135 -2.08 26.17 -2.31
C LYS A 135 -1.92 27.51 -2.99
N GLU A 136 -1.54 27.48 -4.25
CA GLU A 136 -1.45 28.65 -5.13
C GLU A 136 -2.56 28.60 -6.19
N GLY A 137 -3.05 29.75 -6.63
CA GLY A 137 -4.07 29.88 -7.66
C GLY A 137 -5.49 29.61 -7.20
N HIS A 138 -6.42 29.75 -8.15
CA HIS A 138 -7.87 29.62 -7.95
C HIS A 138 -8.53 28.85 -9.10
N GLY A 139 -9.72 28.31 -8.85
CA GLY A 139 -10.50 27.61 -9.87
C GLY A 139 -9.80 26.36 -10.40
N GLU A 140 -9.61 26.30 -11.71
CA GLU A 140 -8.97 25.18 -12.39
C GLU A 140 -7.42 25.25 -12.36
N GLU A 141 -6.88 26.45 -12.20
CA GLU A 141 -5.43 26.69 -12.12
C GLU A 141 -4.92 26.66 -10.68
N VAL A 142 -5.16 25.53 -10.01
CA VAL A 142 -4.71 25.31 -8.65
C VAL A 142 -3.46 24.45 -8.64
N THR A 143 -2.45 24.90 -7.92
CA THR A 143 -1.24 24.14 -7.65
C THR A 143 -1.12 23.87 -6.16
N TYR A 144 -0.83 22.63 -5.81
CA TYR A 144 -0.47 22.23 -4.44
C TYR A 144 1.01 21.87 -4.39
N ARG A 145 1.67 22.30 -3.30
CA ARG A 145 3.06 21.97 -2.98
C ARG A 145 3.14 21.42 -1.57
N VAL A 146 4.04 20.46 -1.34
CA VAL A 146 4.38 19.99 0.00
C VAL A 146 5.52 20.82 0.54
N ASP A 147 5.38 21.33 1.75
CA ASP A 147 6.49 21.93 2.49
C ASP A 147 7.30 20.80 3.16
N GLU A 148 8.39 20.41 2.50
CA GLU A 148 9.28 19.35 2.97
C GLU A 148 10.04 19.75 4.25
N ALA A 149 10.36 21.04 4.42
CA ALA A 149 11.02 21.54 5.61
C ALA A 149 10.09 21.44 6.83
N ARG A 150 8.84 21.85 6.64
CA ARG A 150 7.81 21.72 7.67
C ARG A 150 7.52 20.27 8.03
N TRP A 151 7.50 19.39 7.03
CA TRP A 151 7.38 17.96 7.27
C TRP A 151 8.51 17.43 8.15
N ALA A 152 9.76 17.76 7.83
CA ALA A 152 10.93 17.37 8.60
C ALA A 152 10.87 17.91 10.04
N GLU A 153 10.56 19.19 10.21
CA GLU A 153 10.39 19.83 11.52
C GLU A 153 9.35 19.11 12.39
N LEU A 154 8.19 18.78 11.83
CA LEU A 154 7.13 18.05 12.53
C LEU A 154 7.55 16.63 12.94
N CYS A 155 8.48 16.04 12.21
CA CYS A 155 9.06 14.73 12.54
C CYS A 155 10.24 14.83 13.53
N GLY A 156 10.65 16.03 13.92
CA GLY A 156 11.79 16.26 14.81
C GLY A 156 13.13 15.96 14.12
N VAL A 157 13.20 16.14 12.80
CA VAL A 157 14.41 15.90 12.00
C VAL A 157 14.93 17.24 11.52
N GLU A 158 16.18 17.52 11.83
CA GLU A 158 16.90 18.72 11.37
C GLU A 158 17.86 18.32 10.25
N PHE A 159 17.94 19.15 9.22
CA PHE A 159 18.84 18.94 8.09
C PHE A 159 19.86 20.07 7.96
N VAL A 160 21.08 19.69 7.65
CA VAL A 160 22.19 20.63 7.47
C VAL A 160 22.03 21.47 6.19
N ASN A 161 21.33 20.93 5.19
CA ASN A 161 21.08 21.63 3.93
C ASN A 161 19.85 21.06 3.18
N ALA A 162 19.40 21.79 2.16
CA ALA A 162 18.25 21.38 1.33
C ALA A 162 18.49 20.07 0.57
N GLY A 163 19.72 19.73 0.22
CA GLY A 163 20.06 18.47 -0.45
C GLY A 163 19.79 17.26 0.45
N ALA A 164 20.23 17.31 1.72
CA ALA A 164 19.97 16.27 2.70
C ALA A 164 18.46 16.10 2.99
N LEU A 165 17.72 17.21 3.03
CA LEU A 165 16.26 17.19 3.15
C LEU A 165 15.62 16.50 1.95
N HIS A 166 16.03 16.88 0.74
CA HIS A 166 15.51 16.28 -0.49
C HIS A 166 15.83 14.77 -0.56
N GLU A 167 17.01 14.36 -0.16
CA GLU A 167 17.39 12.96 -0.06
C GLU A 167 16.49 12.21 0.92
N TRP A 168 16.27 12.73 2.10
CA TRP A 168 15.40 12.11 3.11
C TRP A 168 13.95 11.97 2.64
N THR A 169 13.41 12.97 1.94
CA THR A 169 12.04 12.94 1.40
C THR A 169 11.92 12.10 0.14
N SER A 170 13.01 11.91 -0.63
CA SER A 170 13.01 11.34 -1.96
C SER A 170 13.63 9.96 -2.08
N HIS A 171 14.65 9.63 -1.27
CA HIS A 171 15.50 8.45 -1.45
C HIS A 171 15.26 7.34 -0.40
N GLY A 172 14.28 7.43 0.44
CA GLY A 172 13.98 6.38 1.40
C GLY A 172 13.20 5.20 0.80
N THR A 173 13.04 4.16 1.61
CA THR A 173 12.06 3.11 1.33
C THR A 173 10.67 3.73 1.27
N PHE A 174 9.90 3.39 0.26
CA PHE A 174 8.54 3.89 0.09
C PHE A 174 7.58 2.76 -0.24
N CYS A 175 6.31 2.93 0.12
CA CYS A 175 5.22 2.05 -0.26
C CYS A 175 4.73 2.46 -1.65
N ARG A 176 4.74 1.52 -2.61
CA ARG A 176 4.15 1.69 -3.95
C ARG A 176 2.69 1.27 -3.90
N ILE A 177 1.79 2.22 -3.82
CA ILE A 177 0.35 1.95 -3.67
C ILE A 177 -0.32 2.11 -5.04
N PRO A 178 -0.70 1.02 -5.73
CA PRO A 178 -1.34 1.10 -7.04
C PRO A 178 -2.64 1.89 -6.98
N PHE A 179 -2.95 2.66 -8.02
CA PHE A 179 -4.18 3.49 -8.02
C PHE A 179 -5.45 2.67 -7.92
N TRP A 180 -5.50 1.47 -8.47
CA TRP A 180 -6.66 0.60 -8.34
C TRP A 180 -6.95 0.21 -6.88
N THR A 181 -5.90 0.02 -6.04
CA THR A 181 -6.09 -0.22 -4.61
C THR A 181 -6.58 1.01 -3.88
N VAL A 182 -6.13 2.20 -4.31
CA VAL A 182 -6.55 3.46 -3.68
C VAL A 182 -8.04 3.71 -3.90
N ARG A 183 -8.55 3.38 -5.08
CA ARG A 183 -9.97 3.52 -5.43
C ARG A 183 -10.87 2.46 -4.81
N ASP A 184 -10.31 1.31 -4.42
CA ASP A 184 -11.12 0.24 -3.83
C ASP A 184 -11.69 0.65 -2.47
N ASN A 185 -13.01 0.76 -2.42
CA ASN A 185 -13.75 1.13 -1.21
C ASN A 185 -13.85 0.00 -0.17
N LYS A 186 -13.55 -1.25 -0.56
CA LYS A 186 -13.51 -2.40 0.36
C LYS A 186 -12.23 -2.41 1.20
N LEU A 187 -11.18 -1.71 0.73
CA LEU A 187 -9.91 -1.60 1.42
C LEU A 187 -9.88 -0.37 2.32
N SER A 188 -9.55 -0.57 3.59
CA SER A 188 -9.24 0.53 4.50
C SER A 188 -7.92 1.21 4.11
N ALA A 189 -7.67 2.41 4.61
CA ALA A 189 -6.39 3.09 4.36
C ALA A 189 -5.17 2.26 4.82
N LEU A 190 -5.31 1.48 5.89
CA LEU A 190 -4.25 0.57 6.34
C LEU A 190 -4.04 -0.58 5.36
N ASP A 191 -5.12 -1.18 4.86
CA ASP A 191 -5.04 -2.27 3.87
C ASP A 191 -4.32 -1.79 2.61
N LYS A 192 -4.65 -0.57 2.12
CA LYS A 192 -4.03 0.06 0.95
C LYS A 192 -2.53 0.30 1.14
N VAL A 193 -2.16 0.88 2.28
CA VAL A 193 -0.74 1.17 2.60
C VAL A 193 0.04 -0.12 2.81
N LEU A 194 -0.53 -1.09 3.53
CA LEU A 194 0.10 -2.38 3.79
C LEU A 194 0.28 -3.18 2.50
N PHE A 195 -0.75 -3.22 1.65
CA PHE A 195 -0.63 -3.82 0.32
C PHE A 195 0.49 -3.14 -0.49
N GLY A 196 0.49 -1.81 -0.54
CA GLY A 196 1.54 -1.05 -1.24
C GLY A 196 2.94 -1.30 -0.67
N TYR A 197 3.06 -1.56 0.64
CA TYR A 197 4.32 -1.92 1.26
C TYR A 197 4.79 -3.31 0.80
N ILE A 198 3.93 -4.33 0.83
CA ILE A 198 4.20 -5.68 0.31
C ILE A 198 4.52 -5.60 -1.20
N PHE A 199 3.72 -4.87 -1.96
CA PHE A 199 3.88 -4.68 -3.40
C PHE A 199 5.23 -4.04 -3.78
N SER A 200 5.80 -3.21 -2.90
CA SER A 200 7.12 -2.60 -3.13
C SER A 200 8.24 -3.63 -3.18
N PHE A 201 8.13 -4.74 -2.46
CA PHE A 201 9.09 -5.84 -2.51
C PHE A 201 8.90 -6.67 -3.79
N PHE A 202 7.66 -6.91 -4.19
CA PHE A 202 7.33 -7.61 -5.43
C PHE A 202 7.78 -6.82 -6.67
N SER A 203 7.58 -5.51 -6.69
CA SER A 203 7.89 -4.63 -7.81
C SER A 203 9.33 -4.09 -7.81
N ALA A 204 10.19 -4.58 -6.94
CA ALA A 204 11.60 -4.24 -6.92
C ALA A 204 12.35 -4.82 -8.15
N LYS A 205 13.52 -4.28 -8.46
CA LYS A 205 14.39 -4.80 -9.53
C LYS A 205 14.72 -6.29 -9.34
N GLU A 206 14.90 -6.68 -8.07
CA GLU A 206 15.02 -8.07 -7.62
C GLU A 206 13.82 -8.37 -6.71
N PRO A 207 12.76 -8.99 -7.23
CA PRO A 207 11.58 -9.32 -6.45
C PRO A 207 11.93 -10.24 -5.28
N LYS A 208 11.44 -9.89 -4.09
CA LYS A 208 11.64 -10.67 -2.87
C LYS A 208 10.31 -10.74 -2.11
N PRO A 209 9.99 -11.87 -1.46
CA PRO A 209 8.84 -11.93 -0.59
C PRO A 209 8.98 -10.94 0.58
N PHE A 210 7.87 -10.36 0.99
CA PHE A 210 7.82 -9.52 2.17
C PHE A 210 7.99 -10.38 3.42
N ARG A 211 9.19 -10.36 3.98
CA ARG A 211 9.59 -11.14 5.18
C ARG A 211 9.94 -10.19 6.31
N VAL A 212 8.93 -9.55 6.88
CA VAL A 212 9.11 -8.63 8.01
C VAL A 212 8.26 -9.11 9.18
N SER A 213 8.82 -9.09 10.39
CA SER A 213 8.03 -9.44 11.57
C SER A 213 6.82 -8.52 11.69
N THR A 214 5.69 -9.06 12.14
CA THR A 214 4.45 -8.27 12.31
C THR A 214 4.67 -7.08 13.26
N GLN A 215 5.59 -7.20 14.24
CA GLN A 215 5.92 -6.08 15.13
C GLN A 215 6.66 -4.99 14.37
N ASN A 216 7.73 -5.33 13.65
CA ASN A 216 8.52 -4.33 12.90
C ASN A 216 7.67 -3.62 11.85
N ALA A 217 6.82 -4.35 11.11
CA ALA A 217 5.92 -3.74 10.15
C ALA A 217 4.88 -2.82 10.82
N ALA A 218 4.36 -3.19 11.99
CA ALA A 218 3.44 -2.35 12.76
C ALA A 218 4.11 -1.06 13.23
N ASP A 219 5.36 -1.17 13.71
CA ASP A 219 6.15 -0.01 14.17
C ASP A 219 6.49 0.94 13.02
N GLN A 220 6.87 0.40 11.86
CA GLN A 220 7.13 1.16 10.65
C GLN A 220 5.89 1.89 10.13
N LEU A 221 4.72 1.24 10.15
CA LEU A 221 3.46 1.85 9.71
C LEU A 221 2.77 2.66 10.82
N ALA A 222 3.36 2.75 12.01
CA ALA A 222 2.81 3.44 13.17
C ALA A 222 1.38 3.00 13.51
N VAL A 223 1.16 1.68 13.56
CA VAL A 223 -0.12 1.05 13.90
C VAL A 223 0.07 -0.01 14.98
N SER A 224 -1.02 -0.44 15.64
CA SER A 224 -0.93 -1.56 16.57
C SER A 224 -0.75 -2.89 15.82
N LYS A 225 -0.03 -3.81 16.45
CA LYS A 225 0.20 -5.17 15.92
C LYS A 225 -1.11 -5.90 15.59
N SER A 226 -2.14 -5.71 16.42
CA SER A 226 -3.47 -6.32 16.18
C SER A 226 -4.13 -5.77 14.90
N LYS A 227 -4.09 -4.44 14.68
CA LYS A 227 -4.62 -3.82 13.47
C LYS A 227 -3.86 -4.27 12.22
N LEU A 228 -2.52 -4.35 12.31
CA LEU A 228 -1.72 -4.84 11.19
C LEU A 228 -2.06 -6.30 10.86
N ARG A 229 -2.19 -7.16 11.89
CA ARG A 229 -2.54 -8.57 11.69
C ARG A 229 -3.91 -8.72 11.04
N ALA A 230 -4.92 -8.00 11.51
CA ALA A 230 -6.25 -8.00 10.90
C ALA A 230 -6.22 -7.54 9.43
N SER A 231 -5.40 -6.53 9.11
CA SER A 231 -5.22 -6.07 7.73
C SER A 231 -4.52 -7.11 6.85
N LEU A 232 -3.48 -7.80 7.37
CA LEU A 232 -2.85 -8.93 6.66
C LEU A 232 -3.84 -10.06 6.39
N GLU A 233 -4.59 -10.48 7.39
CA GLU A 233 -5.61 -11.53 7.26
C GLU A 233 -6.68 -11.15 6.23
N LYS A 234 -7.09 -9.89 6.21
CA LYS A 234 -8.03 -9.38 5.21
C LYS A 234 -7.45 -9.42 3.79
N LEU A 235 -6.21 -8.98 3.59
CA LEU A 235 -5.55 -9.02 2.27
C LEU A 235 -5.39 -10.46 1.77
N VAL A 236 -5.07 -11.40 2.66
CA VAL A 236 -5.01 -12.85 2.36
C VAL A 236 -6.41 -13.38 2.05
N GLY A 237 -7.42 -13.02 2.83
CA GLY A 237 -8.81 -13.43 2.60
C GLY A 237 -9.41 -12.92 1.27
N LEU A 238 -8.92 -11.76 0.79
CA LEU A 238 -9.24 -11.23 -0.54
C LEU A 238 -8.37 -11.83 -1.65
N SER A 239 -7.48 -12.75 -1.32
CA SER A 239 -6.51 -13.38 -2.22
C SER A 239 -5.53 -12.41 -2.89
N LEU A 240 -5.48 -11.14 -2.47
CA LEU A 240 -4.54 -10.15 -3.00
C LEU A 240 -3.10 -10.45 -2.61
N VAL A 241 -2.93 -11.13 -1.48
CA VAL A 241 -1.63 -11.53 -0.92
C VAL A 241 -1.66 -13.01 -0.57
N VAL A 242 -0.60 -13.72 -0.91
CA VAL A 242 -0.37 -15.11 -0.52
C VAL A 242 0.53 -15.14 0.70
N LYS A 243 0.13 -15.89 1.72
CA LYS A 243 0.92 -16.11 2.94
C LYS A 243 1.57 -17.47 2.89
N THR A 244 2.90 -17.53 3.02
CA THR A 244 3.69 -18.76 3.12
C THR A 244 4.34 -18.85 4.48
N VAL A 245 4.19 -19.98 5.16
CA VAL A 245 4.86 -20.27 6.44
C VAL A 245 5.97 -21.27 6.18
N VAL A 246 7.22 -20.78 6.18
CA VAL A 246 8.40 -21.61 5.92
C VAL A 246 8.76 -22.44 7.15
N SER A 247 8.65 -21.86 8.35
CA SER A 247 8.93 -22.52 9.62
C SER A 247 8.14 -21.84 10.75
N PRO A 248 7.77 -22.58 11.81
CA PRO A 248 7.10 -21.98 12.98
C PRO A 248 7.94 -20.92 13.70
N ARG A 249 9.26 -20.95 13.53
CA ARG A 249 10.21 -20.04 14.18
C ARG A 249 10.59 -18.83 13.33
N THR A 250 10.21 -18.80 12.07
CA THR A 250 10.51 -17.69 11.15
C THR A 250 9.24 -16.85 10.90
N PRO A 251 9.39 -15.53 10.64
CA PRO A 251 8.27 -14.74 10.17
C PRO A 251 7.67 -15.33 8.89
N ALA A 252 6.35 -15.28 8.77
CA ALA A 252 5.69 -15.67 7.54
C ALA A 252 6.13 -14.75 6.39
N GLU A 253 6.20 -15.33 5.21
CA GLU A 253 6.44 -14.62 3.96
C GLU A 253 5.10 -14.20 3.34
N TYR A 254 5.07 -13.05 2.74
CA TYR A 254 3.89 -12.55 2.04
C TYR A 254 4.28 -12.12 0.64
N ASP A 255 3.58 -12.67 -0.35
CA ASP A 255 3.76 -12.33 -1.76
C ASP A 255 2.47 -11.78 -2.36
N VAL A 256 2.61 -10.96 -3.38
CA VAL A 256 1.46 -10.48 -4.15
C VAL A 256 0.94 -11.61 -5.02
N ASN A 257 -0.39 -11.75 -5.10
CA ASN A 257 -1.04 -12.63 -6.07
C ASN A 257 -1.39 -11.86 -7.34
N PRO A 258 -0.61 -11.99 -8.43
CA PRO A 258 -0.81 -11.21 -9.65
C PRO A 258 -2.18 -11.39 -10.27
N GLN A 259 -2.66 -12.64 -10.35
CA GLN A 259 -3.94 -12.97 -10.96
C GLN A 259 -5.12 -12.31 -10.23
N ALA A 260 -5.18 -12.46 -8.90
CA ALA A 260 -6.23 -11.84 -8.10
C ALA A 260 -6.16 -10.31 -8.13
N CYS A 261 -4.95 -9.74 -8.17
CA CYS A 261 -4.76 -8.30 -8.30
C CYS A 261 -5.27 -7.77 -9.64
N MET A 262 -5.02 -8.47 -10.74
CA MET A 262 -5.53 -8.11 -12.06
C MET A 262 -7.06 -8.15 -12.09
N GLU A 263 -7.66 -9.24 -11.60
CA GLU A 263 -9.12 -9.41 -11.56
C GLU A 263 -9.80 -8.36 -10.66
N HIS A 264 -9.17 -8.04 -9.54
CA HIS A 264 -9.66 -7.03 -8.61
C HIS A 264 -9.47 -5.61 -9.14
N GLY A 265 -8.32 -5.35 -9.76
CA GLY A 265 -7.98 -4.06 -10.33
C GLY A 265 -8.83 -3.68 -11.52
N THR A 266 -9.13 -4.61 -12.43
CA THR A 266 -9.99 -4.35 -13.59
C THR A 266 -11.43 -4.00 -13.22
N LYS A 267 -11.91 -4.43 -12.05
CA LYS A 267 -13.23 -4.07 -11.52
C LYS A 267 -13.27 -2.67 -10.89
N ASN A 268 -12.12 -2.08 -10.57
CA ASN A 268 -11.99 -0.81 -9.85
C ASN A 268 -11.32 0.30 -10.68
N LEU A 269 -11.08 0.06 -11.98
CA LEU A 269 -10.65 1.06 -12.94
C LEU A 269 -11.84 1.73 -13.60
#